data_73ca59156170ac0e72d8418edda87abb
#
_entry.id   73ca59156170ac0e72d8418edda87abb
#
_cell.length_a   1.000
_cell.length_b   1.000
_cell.length_c   1.000
_cell.angle_alpha   90.00
_cell.angle_beta   90.00
_cell.angle_gamma   90.00
#
_symmetry.space_group_name_H-M   'P 1'
#
loop_
_entity.id
_entity.type
_entity.pdbx_description
1 polymer ?
#
loop_
_entity_poly.entity_id
_entity_poly.type
_entity_poly.pdbx_seq_one_letter_code
_entity_poly.pdbx_strand_id
1 'polypeptide(L)'
;ALPARTAAAVDWLTRRFGCISIVRTQPTLAGVRIAYADPARLGVDRFLALLAAHARGPRAWLVVGVGTAVTIDLLDAQGRHHGGRIAPSPRLMREALQQAAAQLPAQGGDYLEFAADTRDALASGCEGAALGLIERSLAQAEQRLGARPALLLHGGGAGELASHLDHAMLAPSLVL
;
A
#
# COMPACT_ATOMS: atom_id res chain seq x y z
N ALA A 1 25.46 -1.24 -9.34
CA ALA A 1 25.46 -2.70 -9.13
C ALA A 1 24.11 -3.11 -8.54
N LEU A 2 23.62 -4.30 -8.92
CA LEU A 2 22.41 -4.87 -8.32
C LEU A 2 22.70 -5.24 -6.86
N PRO A 3 21.74 -5.05 -5.93
CA PRO A 3 21.86 -5.54 -4.57
C PRO A 3 22.16 -7.06 -4.57
N ALA A 4 22.95 -7.54 -3.62
CA ALA A 4 23.42 -8.94 -3.60
C ALA A 4 22.27 -9.96 -3.69
N ARG A 5 21.14 -9.72 -3.00
CA ARG A 5 19.95 -10.57 -3.09
C ARG A 5 19.34 -10.62 -4.49
N THR A 6 19.26 -9.48 -5.16
CA THR A 6 18.73 -9.38 -6.53
C THR A 6 19.66 -10.08 -7.51
N ALA A 7 20.98 -9.94 -7.36
CA ALA A 7 21.96 -10.62 -8.20
C ALA A 7 21.85 -12.14 -8.05
N ALA A 8 21.75 -12.67 -6.82
CA ALA A 8 21.57 -14.10 -6.56
C ALA A 8 20.26 -14.64 -7.14
N ALA A 9 19.14 -13.89 -7.01
CA ALA A 9 17.86 -14.28 -7.59
C ALA A 9 17.92 -14.32 -9.13
N VAL A 10 18.55 -13.31 -9.76
CA VAL A 10 18.74 -13.27 -11.21
C VAL A 10 19.59 -14.45 -11.68
N ASP A 11 20.72 -14.75 -11.02
CA ASP A 11 21.57 -15.89 -11.37
C ASP A 11 20.80 -17.22 -11.28
N TRP A 12 20.02 -17.40 -10.23
CA TRP A 12 19.19 -18.60 -10.07
C TRP A 12 18.11 -18.73 -11.15
N LEU A 13 17.45 -17.63 -11.50
CA LEU A 13 16.41 -17.59 -12.53
C LEU A 13 16.98 -17.81 -13.94
N THR A 14 18.15 -17.23 -14.28
CA THR A 14 18.78 -17.38 -15.59
C THR A 14 19.17 -18.83 -15.93
N ARG A 15 19.35 -19.67 -14.91
CA ARG A 15 19.59 -21.10 -15.09
C ARG A 15 18.33 -21.89 -15.47
N ARG A 16 17.13 -21.32 -15.29
CA ARG A 16 15.84 -22.00 -15.49
C ARG A 16 14.98 -21.39 -16.59
N PHE A 17 15.17 -20.12 -16.90
CA PHE A 17 14.35 -19.38 -17.83
C PHE A 17 15.24 -18.73 -18.90
N GLY A 18 14.82 -18.87 -20.18
CA GLY A 18 15.57 -18.31 -21.32
C GLY A 18 15.49 -16.77 -21.44
N CYS A 19 14.52 -16.16 -20.77
CA CYS A 19 14.35 -14.70 -20.76
C CYS A 19 13.92 -14.23 -19.37
N ILE A 20 14.60 -13.23 -18.82
CA ILE A 20 14.30 -12.58 -17.55
C ILE A 20 14.26 -11.08 -17.75
N SER A 21 13.16 -10.46 -17.34
CA SER A 21 13.01 -9.01 -17.34
C SER A 21 13.03 -8.46 -15.92
N ILE A 22 13.89 -7.50 -15.66
CA ILE A 22 13.92 -6.77 -14.38
C ILE A 22 13.07 -5.52 -14.56
N VAL A 23 11.90 -5.51 -13.91
CA VAL A 23 11.03 -4.34 -13.93
C VAL A 23 11.63 -3.23 -13.06
N ARG A 24 11.59 -2.01 -13.57
CA ARG A 24 12.04 -0.79 -12.88
C ARG A 24 10.97 0.28 -13.02
N THR A 25 10.88 1.14 -12.03
CA THR A 25 10.03 2.32 -12.11
C THR A 25 10.51 3.23 -13.24
N GLN A 26 9.57 3.70 -14.04
CA GLN A 26 9.79 4.60 -15.18
C GLN A 26 8.99 5.90 -14.97
N PRO A 27 9.43 7.04 -15.54
CA PRO A 27 8.70 8.30 -15.40
C PRO A 27 7.32 8.23 -16.05
N THR A 28 7.19 7.44 -17.13
CA THR A 28 5.92 7.21 -17.84
C THR A 28 5.91 5.80 -18.42
N LEU A 29 4.83 5.05 -18.19
CA LEU A 29 4.59 3.73 -18.77
C LEU A 29 3.08 3.45 -18.81
N ALA A 30 2.61 2.87 -19.92
CA ALA A 30 1.22 2.39 -20.09
C ALA A 30 0.14 3.42 -19.68
N GLY A 31 0.34 4.70 -20.00
CA GLY A 31 -0.56 5.79 -19.69
C GLY A 31 -0.38 6.39 -18.28
N VAL A 32 0.40 5.77 -17.40
CA VAL A 32 0.70 6.31 -16.06
C VAL A 32 1.94 7.19 -16.12
N ARG A 33 1.86 8.39 -15.55
CA ARG A 33 2.98 9.31 -15.34
C ARG A 33 3.16 9.57 -13.85
N ILE A 34 4.32 9.21 -13.31
CA ILE A 34 4.60 9.36 -11.87
C ILE A 34 4.92 10.81 -11.48
N ALA A 35 4.65 11.14 -10.19
CA ALA A 35 4.93 12.45 -9.63
C ALA A 35 6.39 12.67 -9.22
N TYR A 36 7.16 11.59 -9.10
CA TYR A 36 8.54 11.64 -8.64
C TYR A 36 9.46 12.14 -9.74
N ALA A 37 10.26 13.16 -9.43
CA ALA A 37 11.28 13.69 -10.36
C ALA A 37 12.36 12.65 -10.66
N ASP A 38 12.74 11.86 -9.65
CA ASP A 38 13.64 10.71 -9.79
C ASP A 38 12.81 9.41 -9.68
N PRO A 39 12.61 8.68 -10.78
CA PRO A 39 11.84 7.44 -10.77
C PRO A 39 12.40 6.36 -9.83
N ALA A 40 13.72 6.35 -9.60
CA ALA A 40 14.35 5.36 -8.73
C ALA A 40 13.92 5.49 -7.25
N ARG A 41 13.31 6.61 -6.88
CA ARG A 41 12.80 6.85 -5.52
C ARG A 41 11.38 6.36 -5.29
N LEU A 42 10.64 6.00 -6.33
CA LEU A 42 9.34 5.33 -6.18
C LEU A 42 9.55 3.82 -6.23
N GLY A 43 9.16 3.11 -5.19
CA GLY A 43 9.22 1.65 -5.13
C GLY A 43 8.52 1.01 -6.33
N VAL A 44 9.14 -0.01 -6.91
CA VAL A 44 8.61 -0.69 -8.10
C VAL A 44 7.27 -1.37 -7.83
N ASP A 45 7.03 -1.84 -6.62
CA ASP A 45 5.76 -2.40 -6.15
C ASP A 45 4.63 -1.38 -6.23
N ARG A 46 4.86 -0.16 -5.74
CA ARG A 46 3.91 0.96 -5.85
C ARG A 46 3.66 1.37 -7.30
N PHE A 47 4.72 1.41 -8.10
CA PHE A 47 4.61 1.71 -9.53
C PHE A 47 3.76 0.67 -10.27
N LEU A 48 3.99 -0.62 -10.03
CA LEU A 48 3.19 -1.71 -10.61
C LEU A 48 1.73 -1.64 -10.16
N ALA A 49 1.47 -1.31 -8.88
CA ALA A 49 0.12 -1.13 -8.37
C ALA A 49 -0.62 0.04 -9.07
N LEU A 50 0.07 1.14 -9.35
CA LEU A 50 -0.49 2.26 -10.12
C LEU A 50 -0.82 1.85 -11.57
N LEU A 51 0.05 1.10 -12.25
CA LEU A 51 -0.21 0.58 -13.59
C LEU A 51 -1.43 -0.34 -13.60
N ALA A 52 -1.49 -1.27 -12.63
CA ALA A 52 -2.59 -2.22 -12.50
C ALA A 52 -3.91 -1.53 -12.16
N ALA A 53 -3.90 -0.47 -11.35
CA ALA A 53 -5.08 0.34 -11.05
C ALA A 53 -5.56 1.09 -12.31
N HIS A 54 -4.65 1.72 -13.05
CA HIS A 54 -4.98 2.44 -14.29
C HIS A 54 -5.59 1.53 -15.36
N ALA A 55 -5.07 0.32 -15.49
CA ALA A 55 -5.57 -0.68 -16.43
C ALA A 55 -7.02 -1.14 -16.15
N ARG A 56 -7.56 -0.89 -14.92
CA ARG A 56 -8.95 -1.21 -14.56
C ARG A 56 -9.99 -0.25 -15.12
N GLY A 57 -9.56 0.86 -15.70
CA GLY A 57 -10.43 1.82 -16.37
C GLY A 57 -10.12 3.27 -16.07
N PRO A 58 -10.66 4.20 -16.89
CA PRO A 58 -10.38 5.63 -16.84
C PRO A 58 -11.11 6.34 -15.70
N ARG A 59 -10.73 6.07 -14.48
CA ARG A 59 -11.22 6.74 -13.26
C ARG A 59 -10.07 7.06 -12.31
N ALA A 60 -10.33 7.96 -11.38
CA ALA A 60 -9.37 8.24 -10.33
C ALA A 60 -9.33 7.10 -9.30
N TRP A 61 -8.13 6.80 -8.80
CA TRP A 61 -7.87 5.73 -7.86
C TRP A 61 -7.08 6.24 -6.65
N LEU A 62 -7.50 5.86 -5.45
CA LEU A 62 -6.64 5.83 -4.28
C LEU A 62 -6.18 4.38 -4.09
N VAL A 63 -4.91 4.12 -4.38
CA VAL A 63 -4.31 2.78 -4.31
C VAL A 63 -3.63 2.63 -2.96
N VAL A 64 -4.08 1.65 -2.18
CA VAL A 64 -3.58 1.37 -0.83
C VAL A 64 -2.95 -0.01 -0.79
N GLY A 65 -1.64 -0.06 -0.56
CA GLY A 65 -0.91 -1.30 -0.32
C GLY A 65 -0.74 -1.55 1.17
N VAL A 66 -1.13 -2.73 1.66
CA VAL A 66 -1.01 -3.14 3.07
C VAL A 66 -0.09 -4.34 3.17
N GLY A 67 1.18 -4.07 3.42
CA GLY A 67 2.24 -5.07 3.62
C GLY A 67 3.00 -4.81 4.91
N THR A 68 4.33 -4.78 4.86
CA THR A 68 5.18 -4.33 5.98
C THR A 68 4.90 -2.86 6.32
N ALA A 69 4.63 -2.05 5.31
CA ALA A 69 4.14 -0.69 5.43
C ALA A 69 2.75 -0.57 4.81
N VAL A 70 2.01 0.46 5.21
CA VAL A 70 0.86 0.98 4.46
C VAL A 70 1.39 2.02 3.49
N THR A 71 1.12 1.82 2.21
CA THR A 71 1.41 2.80 1.15
C THR A 71 0.10 3.31 0.56
N ILE A 72 0.00 4.59 0.28
CA ILE A 72 -1.19 5.22 -0.28
C ILE A 72 -0.75 6.11 -1.43
N ASP A 73 -1.28 5.87 -2.62
CA ASP A 73 -0.94 6.59 -3.84
C ASP A 73 -2.20 7.10 -4.54
N LEU A 74 -2.20 8.37 -4.97
CA LEU A 74 -3.31 8.97 -5.69
C LEU A 74 -3.01 9.04 -7.18
N LEU A 75 -3.88 8.44 -7.99
CA LEU A 75 -3.85 8.43 -9.44
C LEU A 75 -5.13 9.07 -9.98
N ASP A 76 -5.04 10.05 -10.89
CA ASP A 76 -6.21 10.61 -11.54
C ASP A 76 -6.68 9.76 -12.76
N ALA A 77 -7.84 10.09 -13.30
CA ALA A 77 -8.44 9.38 -14.44
C ALA A 77 -7.59 9.45 -15.72
N GLN A 78 -6.69 10.43 -15.83
CA GLN A 78 -5.76 10.61 -16.96
C GLN A 78 -4.44 9.86 -16.76
N GLY A 79 -4.31 9.08 -15.67
CA GLY A 79 -3.09 8.35 -15.35
C GLY A 79 -1.97 9.19 -14.74
N ARG A 80 -2.26 10.41 -14.26
CA ARG A 80 -1.28 11.22 -13.55
C ARG A 80 -1.25 10.83 -12.08
N HIS A 81 -0.11 10.38 -11.60
CA HIS A 81 0.16 10.15 -10.20
C HIS A 81 0.40 11.48 -9.48
N HIS A 82 -0.31 11.71 -8.40
CA HIS A 82 -0.26 12.95 -7.60
C HIS A 82 0.64 12.83 -6.35
N GLY A 83 1.36 11.72 -6.22
CA GLY A 83 2.15 11.42 -5.04
C GLY A 83 1.41 10.50 -4.05
N GLY A 84 2.07 10.20 -2.94
CA GLY A 84 1.53 9.23 -1.98
C GLY A 84 2.10 9.41 -0.59
N ARG A 85 1.77 8.45 0.28
CA ARG A 85 2.16 8.38 1.68
C ARG A 85 2.69 7.00 2.00
N ILE A 86 3.57 6.92 2.99
CA ILE A 86 4.05 5.67 3.57
C ILE A 86 3.92 5.79 5.08
N ALA A 87 3.32 4.77 5.69
CA ALA A 87 3.19 4.66 7.14
C ALA A 87 3.47 3.22 7.59
N PRO A 88 3.74 2.98 8.87
CA PRO A 88 3.81 1.61 9.38
C PRO A 88 2.47 0.90 9.19
N SER A 89 2.50 -0.41 8.89
CA SER A 89 1.27 -1.23 8.93
C SER A 89 0.80 -1.42 10.37
N PRO A 90 -0.49 -1.79 10.61
CA PRO A 90 -0.98 -2.12 11.94
C PRO A 90 -0.08 -3.14 12.65
N ARG A 91 0.38 -4.17 11.93
CA ARG A 91 1.32 -5.17 12.44
C ARG A 91 2.64 -4.54 12.88
N LEU A 92 3.25 -3.71 12.05
CA LEU A 92 4.53 -3.05 12.37
C LEU A 92 4.40 -2.06 13.53
N MET A 93 3.27 -1.34 13.63
CA MET A 93 2.96 -0.47 14.76
C MET A 93 2.90 -1.27 16.07
N ARG A 94 2.21 -2.40 16.06
CA ARG A 94 2.10 -3.30 17.21
C ARG A 94 3.46 -3.86 17.63
N GLU A 95 4.26 -4.36 16.67
CA GLU A 95 5.60 -4.86 16.92
C GLU A 95 6.49 -3.79 17.55
N ALA A 96 6.43 -2.55 17.05
CA ALA A 96 7.20 -1.42 17.60
C ALA A 96 6.76 -1.05 19.03
N LEU A 97 5.47 -1.04 19.31
CA LEU A 97 4.94 -0.80 20.66
C LEU A 97 5.34 -1.90 21.64
N GLN A 98 5.31 -3.16 21.22
CA GLN A 98 5.77 -4.29 22.05
C GLN A 98 7.26 -4.22 22.35
N GLN A 99 8.10 -3.81 21.37
CA GLN A 99 9.55 -3.59 21.60
C GLN A 99 9.80 -2.47 22.62
N ALA A 100 8.97 -1.42 22.60
CA ALA A 100 9.09 -0.30 23.54
C ALA A 100 8.51 -0.62 24.93
N ALA A 101 7.51 -1.51 25.00
CA ALA A 101 6.77 -1.85 26.23
C ALA A 101 6.43 -3.36 26.22
N ALA A 102 7.34 -4.17 26.77
CA ALA A 102 7.28 -5.63 26.72
C ALA A 102 6.01 -6.26 27.36
N GLN A 103 5.29 -5.51 28.20
CA GLN A 103 4.01 -5.95 28.79
C GLN A 103 2.84 -5.90 27.80
N LEU A 104 2.98 -5.25 26.65
CA LEU A 104 1.94 -5.21 25.63
C LEU A 104 1.83 -6.56 24.89
N PRO A 105 0.59 -7.01 24.59
CA PRO A 105 0.39 -8.30 23.92
C PRO A 105 0.92 -8.25 22.48
N ALA A 106 1.69 -9.28 22.08
CA ALA A 106 2.24 -9.39 20.73
C ALA A 106 1.17 -9.59 19.65
N GLN A 107 0.06 -10.25 19.99
CA GLN A 107 -0.98 -10.67 19.04
C GLN A 107 -2.37 -10.69 19.69
N GLY A 108 -3.40 -10.81 18.85
CA GLY A 108 -4.79 -10.91 19.27
C GLY A 108 -5.43 -9.55 19.54
N GLY A 109 -6.68 -9.56 19.96
CA GLY A 109 -7.57 -8.43 20.14
C GLY A 109 -8.42 -8.18 18.89
N ASP A 110 -9.62 -7.67 19.14
CA ASP A 110 -10.58 -7.28 18.12
C ASP A 110 -10.60 -5.76 17.95
N TYR A 111 -10.93 -5.29 16.73
CA TYR A 111 -11.12 -3.86 16.50
C TYR A 111 -12.43 -3.39 17.14
N LEU A 112 -12.32 -2.44 18.05
CA LEU A 112 -13.43 -1.74 18.71
C LEU A 112 -13.13 -0.25 18.76
N GLU A 113 -14.10 0.61 18.48
CA GLU A 113 -13.89 2.08 18.48
C GLU A 113 -13.35 2.57 19.83
N PHE A 114 -13.82 1.99 20.94
CA PHE A 114 -13.30 2.22 22.28
C PHE A 114 -13.24 0.90 23.04
N ALA A 115 -12.07 0.33 23.14
CA ALA A 115 -11.85 -0.94 23.83
C ALA A 115 -11.70 -0.77 25.35
N ALA A 116 -12.16 -1.76 26.10
CA ALA A 116 -12.11 -1.78 27.58
C ALA A 116 -10.95 -2.62 28.15
N ASP A 117 -10.11 -3.20 27.29
CA ASP A 117 -8.90 -3.93 27.71
C ASP A 117 -7.71 -3.59 26.79
N THR A 118 -6.50 -3.94 27.26
CA THR A 118 -5.24 -3.57 26.58
C THR A 118 -5.05 -4.27 25.23
N ARG A 119 -5.54 -5.49 25.06
CA ARG A 119 -5.37 -6.26 23.84
C ARG A 119 -6.17 -5.66 22.69
N ASP A 120 -7.45 -5.42 22.96
CA ASP A 120 -8.37 -4.81 21.99
C ASP A 120 -8.03 -3.33 21.76
N ALA A 121 -7.61 -2.59 22.79
CA ALA A 121 -7.15 -1.22 22.65
C ALA A 121 -5.90 -1.12 21.74
N LEU A 122 -4.96 -2.07 21.85
CA LEU A 122 -3.77 -2.10 21.00
C LEU A 122 -4.13 -2.46 19.55
N ALA A 123 -5.02 -3.43 19.33
CA ALA A 123 -5.53 -3.78 18.02
C ALA A 123 -6.21 -2.56 17.37
N SER A 124 -7.19 -1.99 18.06
CA SER A 124 -7.99 -0.85 17.62
C SER A 124 -7.14 0.39 17.32
N GLY A 125 -6.17 0.69 18.17
CA GLY A 125 -5.28 1.83 17.97
C GLY A 125 -4.40 1.69 16.73
N CYS A 126 -3.83 0.49 16.49
CA CYS A 126 -2.98 0.25 15.31
C CYS A 126 -3.78 0.20 14.01
N GLU A 127 -4.93 -0.45 14.01
CA GLU A 127 -5.82 -0.53 12.84
C GLU A 127 -6.48 0.82 12.57
N GLY A 128 -7.02 1.47 13.60
CA GLY A 128 -7.63 2.79 13.51
C GLY A 128 -6.68 3.87 13.01
N ALA A 129 -5.39 3.79 13.34
CA ALA A 129 -4.38 4.69 12.77
C ALA A 129 -4.23 4.51 11.25
N ALA A 130 -4.26 3.28 10.76
CA ALA A 130 -4.21 3.00 9.32
C ALA A 130 -5.50 3.41 8.62
N LEU A 131 -6.67 3.08 9.21
CA LEU A 131 -7.99 3.47 8.71
C LEU A 131 -8.13 4.99 8.62
N GLY A 132 -7.83 5.71 9.70
CA GLY A 132 -7.89 7.18 9.72
C GLY A 132 -6.93 7.83 8.70
N LEU A 133 -5.75 7.24 8.42
CA LEU A 133 -4.86 7.70 7.37
C LEU A 133 -5.47 7.50 5.97
N ILE A 134 -6.13 6.37 5.73
CA ILE A 134 -6.82 6.08 4.46
C ILE A 134 -7.99 7.03 4.25
N GLU A 135 -8.86 7.19 5.25
CA GLU A 135 -10.02 8.11 5.20
C GLU A 135 -9.59 9.57 5.00
N ARG A 136 -8.57 10.03 5.74
CA ARG A 136 -7.98 11.34 5.51
C ARG A 136 -7.43 11.47 4.08
N SER A 137 -6.83 10.42 3.55
CA SER A 137 -6.31 10.45 2.18
C SER A 137 -7.41 10.49 1.14
N LEU A 138 -8.53 9.79 1.35
CA LEU A 138 -9.74 9.87 0.52
C LEU A 138 -10.31 11.29 0.52
N ALA A 139 -10.50 11.90 1.68
CA ALA A 139 -11.04 13.26 1.80
C ALA A 139 -10.13 14.30 1.10
N GLN A 140 -8.81 14.18 1.28
CA GLN A 140 -7.85 15.07 0.61
C GLN A 140 -7.78 14.82 -0.91
N ALA A 141 -7.94 13.59 -1.36
CA ALA A 141 -7.99 13.25 -2.77
C ALA A 141 -9.24 13.81 -3.44
N GLU A 142 -10.41 13.70 -2.78
CA GLU A 142 -11.67 14.27 -3.25
C GLU A 142 -11.60 15.79 -3.38
N GLN A 143 -11.05 16.47 -2.38
CA GLN A 143 -10.82 17.93 -2.44
C GLN A 143 -9.90 18.32 -3.60
N ARG A 144 -8.86 17.53 -3.85
CA ARG A 144 -7.87 17.79 -4.90
C ARG A 144 -8.40 17.57 -6.31
N LEU A 145 -9.21 16.53 -6.49
CA LEU A 145 -9.72 16.10 -7.80
C LEU A 145 -11.12 16.64 -8.12
N GLY A 146 -11.83 17.17 -7.14
CA GLY A 146 -13.24 17.58 -7.26
C GLY A 146 -14.23 16.43 -7.28
N ALA A 147 -13.75 15.18 -7.13
CA ALA A 147 -14.56 13.97 -7.07
C ALA A 147 -13.86 12.89 -6.25
N ARG A 148 -14.64 12.07 -5.55
CA ARG A 148 -14.10 10.96 -4.73
C ARG A 148 -13.48 9.89 -5.62
N PRO A 149 -12.18 9.54 -5.44
CA PRO A 149 -11.57 8.45 -6.17
C PRO A 149 -12.11 7.09 -5.71
N ALA A 150 -12.03 6.10 -6.56
CA ALA A 150 -12.28 4.72 -6.17
C ALA A 150 -11.14 4.22 -5.26
N LEU A 151 -11.47 3.51 -4.20
CA LEU A 151 -10.53 2.96 -3.24
C LEU A 151 -10.14 1.53 -3.63
N LEU A 152 -8.87 1.28 -3.87
CA LEU A 152 -8.33 -0.03 -4.22
C LEU A 152 -7.31 -0.48 -3.18
N LEU A 153 -7.59 -1.57 -2.48
CA LEU A 153 -6.70 -2.17 -1.48
C LEU A 153 -6.03 -3.43 -2.03
N HIS A 154 -4.74 -3.58 -1.75
CA HIS A 154 -3.98 -4.79 -2.07
C HIS A 154 -2.96 -5.13 -0.97
N GLY A 155 -2.38 -6.33 -1.05
CA GLY A 155 -1.41 -6.83 -0.07
C GLY A 155 -2.04 -7.69 1.02
N GLY A 156 -1.20 -8.38 1.78
CA GLY A 156 -1.64 -9.43 2.72
C GLY A 156 -2.52 -8.95 3.87
N GLY A 157 -2.38 -7.68 4.32
CA GLY A 157 -3.20 -7.09 5.37
C GLY A 157 -4.42 -6.30 4.87
N ALA A 158 -4.65 -6.28 3.55
CA ALA A 158 -5.73 -5.48 2.97
C ALA A 158 -7.14 -5.94 3.39
N GLY A 159 -7.32 -7.26 3.59
CA GLY A 159 -8.61 -7.84 3.94
C GLY A 159 -9.14 -7.36 5.30
N GLU A 160 -8.25 -7.24 6.28
CA GLU A 160 -8.60 -6.78 7.63
C GLU A 160 -9.10 -5.33 7.61
N LEU A 161 -8.38 -4.44 6.92
CA LEU A 161 -8.78 -3.03 6.83
C LEU A 161 -10.00 -2.80 5.93
N ALA A 162 -10.18 -3.61 4.89
CA ALA A 162 -11.29 -3.44 3.95
C ALA A 162 -12.66 -3.63 4.58
N SER A 163 -12.78 -4.46 5.63
CA SER A 163 -14.04 -4.67 6.36
C SER A 163 -14.55 -3.43 7.08
N HIS A 164 -13.68 -2.45 7.33
CA HIS A 164 -13.96 -1.20 8.03
C HIS A 164 -14.01 0.02 7.08
N LEU A 165 -13.92 -0.19 5.77
CA LEU A 165 -13.87 0.89 4.77
C LEU A 165 -15.02 0.76 3.77
N ASP A 166 -15.82 1.81 3.64
CA ASP A 166 -16.92 1.84 2.69
C ASP A 166 -16.42 1.81 1.24
N HIS A 167 -17.05 0.94 0.44
CA HIS A 167 -16.79 0.83 -1.00
C HIS A 167 -15.34 0.48 -1.37
N ALA A 168 -14.59 -0.15 -0.46
CA ALA A 168 -13.25 -0.63 -0.75
C ALA A 168 -13.26 -1.81 -1.71
N MET A 169 -12.46 -1.73 -2.77
CA MET A 169 -12.25 -2.83 -3.71
C MET A 169 -10.97 -3.58 -3.32
N LEU A 170 -11.10 -4.89 -3.09
CA LEU A 170 -9.95 -5.75 -2.81
C LEU A 170 -9.35 -6.31 -4.09
N ALA A 171 -8.02 -6.24 -4.19
CA ALA A 171 -7.23 -6.86 -5.23
C ALA A 171 -5.97 -7.50 -4.62
N PRO A 172 -6.09 -8.63 -3.91
CA PRO A 172 -4.98 -9.22 -3.14
C PRO A 172 -3.71 -9.47 -3.98
N SER A 173 -3.88 -9.82 -5.25
CA SER A 173 -2.79 -10.14 -6.20
C SER A 173 -2.55 -9.02 -7.21
N LEU A 174 -2.73 -7.75 -6.84
CA LEU A 174 -2.61 -6.62 -7.77
C LEU A 174 -1.20 -6.51 -8.38
N VAL A 175 -0.17 -6.93 -7.68
CA VAL A 175 1.25 -6.76 -8.03
C VAL A 175 1.96 -8.11 -8.22
N LEU A 176 1.27 -9.20 -8.00
CA LEU A 176 1.81 -10.58 -8.13
C LEU A 176 1.48 -11.17 -9.50
#